data_0305d396ebd266e883b24ae290173f01
#
_entry.id   0305d396ebd266e883b24ae290173f01
#
_cell.length_a   1.000
_cell.length_b   1.000
_cell.length_c   1.000
_cell.angle_alpha   90.00
_cell.angle_beta   90.00
_cell.angle_gamma   90.00
#
_symmetry.space_group_name_H-M   'P 1'
#
loop_
_entity.id
_entity.type
_entity.pdbx_description
1 polymer ?
#
loop_
_entity_poly.entity_id
_entity_poly.type
_entity_poly.pdbx_seq_one_letter_code
_entity_poly.pdbx_strand_id
1 'polypeptide(L)' 'MSCSCNANKAIACTVNQCAHHCDTENYCSLSQIHVGTHEANPTVDQCTDCMSFEQK' A
#
# COMPACT_ATOMS: atom_id res chain seq x y z
N MET A 1 8.47 -18.55 8.76
CA MET A 1 9.51 -18.09 7.90
C MET A 1 9.60 -16.59 7.92
N SER A 2 10.77 -16.14 7.92
CA SER A 2 10.94 -14.70 7.97
C SER A 2 10.40 -14.07 6.70
N CYS A 3 9.84 -12.91 6.88
CA CYS A 3 9.43 -12.13 5.75
C CYS A 3 10.67 -11.67 5.01
N SER A 4 10.76 -12.01 3.73
CA SER A 4 11.87 -11.56 2.92
C SER A 4 11.58 -10.22 2.28
N CYS A 5 10.47 -9.59 2.64
CA CYS A 5 10.11 -8.31 2.07
C CYS A 5 11.05 -7.21 2.58
N ASN A 6 11.28 -6.24 1.74
CA ASN A 6 12.05 -5.05 2.10
C ASN A 6 11.08 -3.97 2.48
N ALA A 7 10.64 -3.99 3.75
CA ALA A 7 9.66 -3.03 4.22
C ALA A 7 10.16 -1.61 4.03
N ASN A 8 9.41 -0.81 3.30
CA ASN A 8 9.74 0.59 3.09
C ASN A 8 9.03 1.40 4.17
N LYS A 9 9.78 1.85 5.16
CA LYS A 9 9.18 2.51 6.31
C LYS A 9 8.65 3.90 5.98
N ALA A 10 8.89 4.38 4.79
CA ALA A 10 8.28 5.61 4.32
C ALA A 10 6.87 5.39 3.78
N ILE A 11 6.46 4.14 3.58
CA ILE A 11 5.14 3.82 3.03
C ILE A 11 4.43 2.89 3.99
N ALA A 12 3.69 3.48 4.93
CA ALA A 12 2.89 2.70 5.86
C ALA A 12 1.70 2.09 5.11
N CYS A 13 1.45 0.82 5.35
CA CYS A 13 0.38 0.11 4.67
C CYS A 13 -0.20 -0.94 5.61
N THR A 14 -1.53 -0.93 5.74
CA THR A 14 -2.22 -1.91 6.57
C THR A 14 -3.08 -2.85 5.76
N VAL A 15 -2.93 -2.85 4.44
CA VAL A 15 -3.79 -3.64 3.55
C VAL A 15 -3.18 -5.02 3.39
N ASN A 16 -3.66 -5.97 4.19
CA ASN A 16 -3.12 -7.33 4.20
C ASN A 16 -3.38 -8.09 2.91
N GLN A 17 -4.35 -7.65 2.13
CA GLN A 17 -4.70 -8.30 0.88
C GLN A 17 -3.79 -7.89 -0.27
N CYS A 18 -2.91 -6.94 -0.04
CA CYS A 18 -2.00 -6.47 -1.09
C CYS A 18 -0.77 -7.35 -1.16
N ALA A 19 -0.38 -7.74 -2.37
CA ALA A 19 0.78 -8.58 -2.59
C ALA A 19 2.08 -7.89 -2.19
N HIS A 20 2.09 -6.56 -2.15
CA HIS A 20 3.27 -5.79 -1.79
C HIS A 20 3.36 -5.45 -0.32
N HIS A 21 2.36 -5.86 0.46
CA HIS A 21 2.36 -5.60 1.91
C HIS A 21 3.28 -6.60 2.60
N CYS A 22 4.11 -6.10 3.51
CA CYS A 22 4.94 -6.97 4.32
C CYS A 22 4.08 -7.63 5.39
N ASP A 23 4.12 -8.97 5.47
CA ASP A 23 3.25 -9.70 6.38
C ASP A 23 3.58 -9.44 7.84
N THR A 24 4.82 -9.11 8.14
CA THR A 24 5.25 -8.93 9.52
C THR A 24 5.28 -7.48 9.96
N GLU A 25 5.12 -6.54 9.03
CA GLU A 25 5.15 -5.12 9.33
C GLU A 25 4.10 -4.41 8.50
N ASN A 26 3.58 -3.33 9.03
CA ASN A 26 2.56 -2.58 8.33
C ASN A 26 3.20 -1.55 7.40
N TYR A 27 3.97 -2.04 6.44
CA TYR A 27 4.65 -1.23 5.45
C TYR A 27 4.57 -1.90 4.10
N CYS A 28 4.62 -1.08 3.07
CA CYS A 28 4.68 -1.55 1.69
C CYS A 28 6.14 -1.88 1.36
N SER A 29 6.33 -2.88 0.48
CA SER A 29 7.68 -3.28 0.09
C SER A 29 8.17 -2.57 -1.16
N LEU A 30 7.33 -1.75 -1.77
CA LEU A 30 7.71 -1.02 -2.99
C LEU A 30 8.58 0.18 -2.64
N SER A 31 9.41 0.61 -3.59
CA SER A 31 10.21 1.81 -3.40
C SER A 31 9.35 3.07 -3.52
N GLN A 32 8.25 2.99 -4.25
CA GLN A 32 7.29 4.07 -4.39
C GLN A 32 5.95 3.48 -4.76
N ILE A 33 4.89 4.23 -4.50
CA ILE A 33 3.54 3.82 -4.90
C ILE A 33 2.91 4.97 -5.66
N HIS A 34 1.87 4.63 -6.43
CA HIS A 34 1.10 5.62 -7.16
C HIS A 34 -0.26 5.75 -6.48
N VAL A 35 -0.56 6.94 -5.99
CA VAL A 35 -1.83 7.21 -5.32
C VAL A 35 -2.72 8.00 -6.26
N GLY A 36 -3.94 7.53 -6.42
CA GLY A 36 -4.91 8.20 -7.26
C GLY A 36 -6.24 8.30 -6.56
N THR A 37 -7.27 8.60 -7.31
CA THR A 37 -8.61 8.73 -6.75
C THR A 37 -9.64 8.24 -7.77
N HIS A 38 -10.75 7.73 -7.24
CA HIS A 38 -11.90 7.38 -8.06
C HIS A 38 -12.93 8.50 -8.11
N GLU A 39 -12.60 9.64 -7.50
CA GLU A 39 -13.50 10.80 -7.43
C GLU A 39 -12.93 11.95 -8.24
N ALA A 40 -13.81 12.79 -8.78
CA ALA A 40 -13.36 13.98 -9.48
C ALA A 40 -12.74 14.98 -8.52
N ASN A 41 -13.31 15.10 -7.32
CA ASN A 41 -12.84 16.04 -6.31
C ASN A 41 -12.81 15.34 -4.94
N PRO A 42 -11.75 14.57 -4.66
CA PRO A 42 -11.67 13.86 -3.39
C PRO A 42 -11.59 14.84 -2.23
N THR A 43 -12.40 14.60 -1.20
CA THR A 43 -12.46 15.46 -0.03
C THR A 43 -12.10 14.74 1.26
N VAL A 44 -12.02 13.41 1.22
CA VAL A 44 -11.66 12.61 2.39
C VAL A 44 -10.69 11.51 1.95
N ASP A 45 -10.01 10.92 2.92
CA ASP A 45 -9.02 9.90 2.60
C ASP A 45 -9.65 8.65 1.99
N GLN A 46 -10.91 8.35 2.27
CA GLN A 46 -11.58 7.21 1.67
C GLN A 46 -11.79 7.39 0.17
N CYS A 47 -11.60 8.57 -0.35
CA CYS A 47 -11.74 8.85 -1.78
C CYS A 47 -10.44 8.66 -2.54
N THR A 48 -9.38 8.22 -1.87
CA THR A 48 -8.10 8.01 -2.51
C THR A 48 -7.77 6.52 -2.54
N ASP A 49 -7.04 6.12 -3.58
CA ASP A 49 -6.72 4.72 -3.80
C ASP A 49 -5.24 4.56 -4.10
N CYS A 50 -4.68 3.47 -3.62
CA CYS A 50 -3.33 3.09 -4.01
C CYS A 50 -3.42 2.36 -5.35
N MET A 51 -2.90 3.00 -6.40
CA MET A 51 -2.96 2.43 -7.75
C MET A 51 -1.92 1.34 -7.94
N SER A 52 -1.02 1.17 -6.99
CA SER A 52 -0.01 0.10 -7.01
C SER A 52 -0.50 -1.16 -6.32
N PHE A 53 -1.73 -1.15 -5.82
CA PHE A 53 -2.30 -2.30 -5.14
C PHE A 53 -2.39 -3.49 -6.08
N GLU A 54 -1.96 -4.65 -5.60
CA GLU A 54 -2.15 -5.91 -6.30
C GLU A 54 -2.73 -6.92 -5.32
N GLN A 55 -3.83 -7.53 -5.70
CA GLN A 55 -4.46 -8.53 -4.87
C GLN A 55 -3.61 -9.80 -4.86
N LYS A 56 -3.44 -10.37 -3.67
CA LYS A 56 -2.72 -11.63 -3.54
C LYS A 56 -3.37 -12.76 -4.32
#